data_c967ece6e8bc6dfc8b77c144c5be9fe3
#
_entry.id   c967ece6e8bc6dfc8b77c144c5be9fe3
#
_cell.length_a   1.000
_cell.length_b   1.000
_cell.length_c   1.000
_cell.angle_alpha   90.00
_cell.angle_beta   90.00
_cell.angle_gamma   90.00
#
_symmetry.space_group_name_H-M   'P 1'
#
loop_
_entity.id
_entity.type
_entity.pdbx_description
1 polymer ?
#
loop_
_entity_poly.entity_id
_entity_poly.type
_entity_poly.pdbx_seq_one_letter_code
_entity_poly.pdbx_strand_id
1 'polypeptide(L)'
;MVAQEPGETIVVENGATTLSEGDLGDARLLQLPEANRSLARNAGVEAARFPFVAFLDDDDLALPERLGRQRDAIGKDAVLTFGRVRVVDDDGQPLDDWNSLLDRRFARLERRGVSYEEILAAPAPIYTSASMVRREAFLAAGGYDARFDAYEDLDLYLRLAQAGEVALTPGDPVAVYRLHGQNTPSPRLYEGALGVTEKHLPTAAGRAHRLLLERRLDALWGLGRYGDARRAALRAAVEQPLLLGHPRFAKRLAGSFVRR
;
A
#
# COMPACT_ATOMS: atom_id res chain seq x y z
N MET A 1 -27.70 0.15 11.49
CA MET A 1 -26.22 0.08 11.42
C MET A 1 -25.81 -0.98 12.42
N VAL A 2 -25.26 -2.10 11.98
CA VAL A 2 -24.63 -3.05 12.92
C VAL A 2 -23.31 -2.39 13.32
N ALA A 3 -23.19 -1.99 14.57
CA ALA A 3 -21.96 -1.40 15.09
C ALA A 3 -20.84 -2.44 14.96
N GLN A 4 -19.71 -2.05 14.39
CA GLN A 4 -18.49 -2.83 14.50
C GLN A 4 -17.95 -2.56 15.91
N GLU A 5 -17.82 -3.62 16.70
CA GLU A 5 -17.25 -3.51 18.05
C GLU A 5 -15.81 -4.01 18.00
N PRO A 6 -14.82 -3.13 17.80
CA PRO A 6 -13.44 -3.48 18.02
C PRO A 6 -13.23 -3.74 19.53
N GLY A 7 -12.34 -4.68 19.84
CA GLY A 7 -11.95 -4.89 21.24
C GLY A 7 -11.18 -3.71 21.83
N GLU A 8 -10.63 -2.84 20.98
CA GLU A 8 -9.90 -1.62 21.33
C GLU A 8 -9.88 -0.66 20.13
N THR A 9 -10.03 0.62 20.38
CA THR A 9 -9.78 1.68 19.41
C THR A 9 -8.61 2.55 19.89
N ILE A 10 -7.64 2.77 19.04
CA ILE A 10 -6.48 3.64 19.30
C ILE A 10 -6.47 4.73 18.23
N VAL A 11 -6.56 5.96 18.66
CA VAL A 11 -6.37 7.14 17.81
C VAL A 11 -4.96 7.64 18.00
N VAL A 12 -4.22 7.79 16.92
CA VAL A 12 -2.86 8.32 16.95
C VAL A 12 -2.84 9.66 16.23
N GLU A 13 -2.74 10.73 16.99
CA GLU A 13 -2.55 12.08 16.47
C GLU A 13 -1.06 12.35 16.29
N ASN A 14 -0.65 12.83 15.11
CA ASN A 14 0.75 13.10 14.82
C ASN A 14 0.94 14.51 14.24
N GLY A 15 1.89 15.25 14.80
CA GLY A 15 2.13 16.66 14.47
C GLY A 15 1.44 17.62 15.46
N ALA A 16 0.51 18.45 14.97
CA ALA A 16 -0.22 19.37 15.84
C ALA A 16 -1.15 18.62 16.80
N THR A 17 -1.11 18.96 18.07
CA THR A 17 -1.98 18.38 19.09
C THR A 17 -3.28 19.17 19.16
N THR A 18 -4.39 18.58 18.73
CA THR A 18 -5.71 19.20 18.69
C THR A 18 -6.77 18.42 19.45
N LEU A 19 -6.56 17.12 19.62
CA LEU A 19 -7.52 16.22 20.27
C LEU A 19 -7.23 16.08 21.78
N SER A 20 -8.29 15.92 22.54
CA SER A 20 -8.27 15.51 23.94
C SER A 20 -8.94 14.15 24.12
N GLU A 21 -8.66 13.44 25.21
CA GLU A 21 -9.33 12.16 25.49
C GLU A 21 -10.85 12.30 25.54
N GLY A 22 -11.37 13.45 25.94
CA GLY A 22 -12.81 13.72 26.01
C GLY A 22 -13.50 13.76 24.63
N ASP A 23 -12.76 13.95 23.55
CA ASP A 23 -13.29 14.02 22.19
C ASP A 23 -13.51 12.63 21.57
N LEU A 24 -12.97 11.56 22.16
CA LEU A 24 -12.79 10.25 21.54
C LEU A 24 -13.63 9.12 22.15
N GLY A 25 -14.48 9.44 23.15
CA GLY A 25 -15.25 8.43 23.85
C GLY A 25 -14.33 7.38 24.52
N ASP A 26 -14.55 6.09 24.20
CA ASP A 26 -13.76 4.99 24.77
C ASP A 26 -12.44 4.71 24.01
N ALA A 27 -12.09 5.50 23.01
CA ALA A 27 -10.85 5.31 22.25
C ALA A 27 -9.65 5.87 23.04
N ARG A 28 -8.54 5.15 22.99
CA ARG A 28 -7.28 5.58 23.59
C ARG A 28 -6.53 6.53 22.66
N LEU A 29 -6.14 7.70 23.16
CA LEU A 29 -5.36 8.68 22.42
C LEU A 29 -3.85 8.44 22.61
N LEU A 30 -3.11 8.45 21.50
CA LEU A 30 -1.66 8.57 21.47
C LEU A 30 -1.30 9.85 20.71
N GLN A 31 -0.39 10.64 21.25
CA GLN A 31 0.05 11.88 20.62
C GLN A 31 1.54 11.80 20.32
N LEU A 32 1.91 12.05 19.06
CA LEU A 32 3.28 12.08 18.58
C LEU A 32 3.62 13.49 18.11
N PRO A 33 4.77 14.04 18.49
CA PRO A 33 5.17 15.40 18.09
C PRO A 33 5.54 15.50 16.62
N GLU A 34 5.93 14.39 16.00
CA GLU A 34 6.40 14.33 14.62
C GLU A 34 5.27 13.97 13.67
N ALA A 35 5.07 14.79 12.63
CA ALA A 35 4.09 14.54 11.57
C ALA A 35 4.62 13.48 10.58
N ASN A 36 4.52 12.21 10.96
CA ASN A 36 4.91 11.07 10.14
C ASN A 36 3.90 9.93 10.29
N ARG A 37 3.17 9.63 9.21
CA ARG A 37 2.12 8.59 9.19
C ARG A 37 2.65 7.18 9.51
N SER A 38 3.88 6.87 9.10
CA SER A 38 4.52 5.58 9.38
C SER A 38 4.78 5.40 10.87
N LEU A 39 5.33 6.44 11.52
CA LEU A 39 5.55 6.45 12.97
C LEU A 39 4.23 6.37 13.73
N ALA A 40 3.20 7.11 13.28
CA ALA A 40 1.87 7.07 13.90
C ALA A 40 1.27 5.65 13.86
N ARG A 41 1.26 5.00 12.68
CA ARG A 41 0.74 3.65 12.54
C ARG A 41 1.56 2.63 13.32
N ASN A 42 2.89 2.75 13.36
CA ASN A 42 3.75 1.89 14.15
C ASN A 42 3.44 2.01 15.65
N ALA A 43 3.36 3.22 16.18
CA ALA A 43 3.00 3.47 17.58
C ALA A 43 1.62 2.89 17.94
N GLY A 44 0.64 3.03 17.04
CA GLY A 44 -0.68 2.42 17.22
C GLY A 44 -0.62 0.89 17.34
N VAL A 45 0.16 0.23 16.48
CA VAL A 45 0.33 -1.23 16.52
C VAL A 45 1.12 -1.69 17.74
N GLU A 46 2.18 -0.97 18.12
CA GLU A 46 2.97 -1.26 19.33
C GLU A 46 2.10 -1.21 20.57
N ALA A 47 1.25 -0.19 20.66
CA ALA A 47 0.35 0.04 21.78
C ALA A 47 -0.86 -0.91 21.79
N ALA A 48 -1.23 -1.53 20.68
CA ALA A 48 -2.36 -2.45 20.56
C ALA A 48 -2.16 -3.71 21.40
N ARG A 49 -3.24 -4.19 22.03
CA ARG A 49 -3.23 -5.38 22.90
C ARG A 49 -3.77 -6.63 22.23
N PHE A 50 -4.50 -6.46 21.12
CA PHE A 50 -5.15 -7.58 20.43
C PHE A 50 -4.29 -8.15 19.30
N PRO A 51 -4.53 -9.42 18.90
CA PRO A 51 -3.70 -10.11 17.91
C PRO A 51 -3.85 -9.58 16.48
N PHE A 52 -4.93 -8.87 16.19
CA PHE A 52 -5.18 -8.28 14.89
C PHE A 52 -5.35 -6.77 14.99
N VAL A 53 -4.79 -6.04 14.03
CA VAL A 53 -4.91 -4.59 13.93
C VAL A 53 -5.47 -4.22 12.57
N ALA A 54 -6.59 -3.53 12.56
CA ALA A 54 -7.18 -2.94 11.36
C ALA A 54 -6.88 -1.44 11.32
N PHE A 55 -6.37 -0.96 10.21
CA PHE A 55 -6.06 0.45 10.02
C PHE A 55 -7.25 1.22 9.45
N LEU A 56 -7.35 2.48 9.80
CA LEU A 56 -8.30 3.42 9.20
C LEU A 56 -7.67 4.81 9.22
N ASP A 57 -7.52 5.43 8.05
CA ASP A 57 -7.08 6.81 7.93
C ASP A 57 -8.28 7.73 8.26
N ASP A 58 -8.03 8.94 8.74
CA ASP A 58 -9.03 9.86 9.31
C ASP A 58 -9.97 10.47 8.26
N ASP A 59 -9.59 10.41 7.00
CA ASP A 59 -10.38 10.85 5.83
C ASP A 59 -11.21 9.72 5.18
N ASP A 60 -11.08 8.47 5.66
CA ASP A 60 -11.75 7.30 5.13
C ASP A 60 -12.89 6.81 6.04
N LEU A 61 -13.74 5.92 5.52
CA LEU A 61 -14.85 5.34 6.29
C LEU A 61 -14.76 3.82 6.30
N ALA A 62 -14.86 3.23 7.48
CA ALA A 62 -15.05 1.79 7.64
C ALA A 62 -16.52 1.42 7.35
N LEU A 63 -16.74 0.43 6.48
CA LEU A 63 -18.10 -0.05 6.19
C LEU A 63 -18.53 -1.12 7.21
N PRO A 64 -19.85 -1.32 7.38
CA PRO A 64 -20.38 -2.33 8.31
C PRO A 64 -19.78 -3.73 8.06
N GLU A 65 -19.67 -4.52 9.12
CA GLU A 65 -19.13 -5.88 9.12
C GLU A 65 -17.65 -6.04 8.70
N ARG A 66 -16.96 -4.93 8.39
CA ARG A 66 -15.57 -4.96 7.96
C ARG A 66 -14.68 -5.82 8.87
N LEU A 67 -14.69 -5.54 10.18
CA LEU A 67 -13.79 -6.20 11.14
C LEU A 67 -14.07 -7.70 11.24
N GLY A 68 -15.35 -8.10 11.27
CA GLY A 68 -15.75 -9.50 11.27
C GLY A 68 -15.27 -10.23 10.01
N ARG A 69 -15.57 -9.68 8.85
CA ARG A 69 -15.17 -10.26 7.55
C ARG A 69 -13.65 -10.35 7.39
N GLN A 70 -12.92 -9.34 7.82
CA GLN A 70 -11.45 -9.35 7.78
C GLN A 70 -10.86 -10.36 8.76
N ARG A 71 -11.41 -10.47 9.98
CA ARG A 71 -11.00 -11.49 10.95
C ARG A 71 -11.22 -12.89 10.41
N ASP A 72 -12.34 -13.14 9.76
CA ASP A 72 -12.65 -14.45 9.19
C ASP A 72 -11.71 -14.77 8.00
N ALA A 73 -11.40 -13.76 7.17
CA ALA A 73 -10.49 -13.90 6.03
C ALA A 73 -9.03 -14.12 6.44
N ILE A 74 -8.53 -13.41 7.46
CA ILE A 74 -7.16 -13.58 7.95
C ILE A 74 -6.93 -14.94 8.64
N GLY A 75 -7.98 -15.49 9.22
CA GLY A 75 -7.97 -16.82 9.80
C GLY A 75 -6.79 -17.10 10.73
N LYS A 76 -6.24 -18.33 10.65
CA LYS A 76 -5.10 -18.77 11.47
C LYS A 76 -3.75 -18.54 10.80
N ASP A 77 -3.69 -18.54 9.49
CA ASP A 77 -2.45 -18.68 8.73
C ASP A 77 -1.98 -17.38 8.06
N ALA A 78 -2.93 -16.53 7.62
CA ALA A 78 -2.56 -15.29 6.94
C ALA A 78 -1.99 -14.23 7.91
N VAL A 79 -1.00 -13.50 7.44
CA VAL A 79 -0.35 -12.38 8.17
C VAL A 79 -0.99 -11.03 7.86
N LEU A 80 -1.67 -10.94 6.72
CA LEU A 80 -2.33 -9.75 6.22
C LEU A 80 -3.61 -10.16 5.49
N THR A 81 -4.68 -9.42 5.67
CA THR A 81 -5.84 -9.46 4.76
C THR A 81 -6.21 -8.04 4.34
N PHE A 82 -6.80 -7.93 3.17
CA PHE A 82 -7.34 -6.68 2.68
C PHE A 82 -8.59 -6.91 1.84
N GLY A 83 -9.47 -5.92 1.83
CA GLY A 83 -10.72 -5.96 1.09
C GLY A 83 -10.80 -4.89 0.00
N ARG A 84 -11.89 -4.93 -0.74
CA ARG A 84 -12.24 -3.90 -1.72
C ARG A 84 -12.50 -2.59 -1.03
N VAL A 85 -12.25 -1.48 -1.72
CA VAL A 85 -12.69 -0.15 -1.32
C VAL A 85 -13.66 0.40 -2.36
N ARG A 86 -14.54 1.29 -1.93
CA ARG A 86 -15.27 2.21 -2.80
C ARG A 86 -14.51 3.53 -2.81
N VAL A 87 -14.05 3.96 -3.97
CA VAL A 87 -13.35 5.24 -4.12
C VAL A 87 -14.37 6.34 -4.41
N VAL A 88 -14.27 7.41 -3.65
CA VAL A 88 -15.09 8.63 -3.82
C VAL A 88 -14.19 9.86 -3.93
N ASP A 89 -14.71 10.95 -4.48
CA ASP A 89 -14.05 12.24 -4.49
C ASP A 89 -14.24 13.01 -3.16
N ASP A 90 -13.80 14.28 -3.12
CA ASP A 90 -13.91 15.16 -1.95
C ASP A 90 -15.37 15.42 -1.55
N ASP A 91 -16.30 15.40 -2.51
CA ASP A 91 -17.75 15.60 -2.31
C ASP A 91 -18.47 14.28 -1.95
N GLY A 92 -17.75 13.16 -1.88
CA GLY A 92 -18.29 11.83 -1.59
C GLY A 92 -18.95 11.16 -2.79
N GLN A 93 -18.76 11.67 -4.03
CA GLN A 93 -19.31 11.07 -5.23
C GLN A 93 -18.42 9.91 -5.70
N PRO A 94 -19.02 8.78 -6.14
CA PRO A 94 -18.25 7.64 -6.63
C PRO A 94 -17.40 7.99 -7.86
N LEU A 95 -16.16 7.54 -7.85
CA LEU A 95 -15.25 7.62 -8.98
C LEU A 95 -15.31 6.32 -9.80
N ASP A 96 -16.25 6.23 -10.73
CA ASP A 96 -16.60 4.98 -11.43
C ASP A 96 -15.45 4.37 -12.21
N ASP A 97 -14.59 5.16 -12.84
CA ASP A 97 -13.41 4.67 -13.56
C ASP A 97 -12.42 3.99 -12.60
N TRP A 98 -12.21 4.58 -11.41
CA TRP A 98 -11.37 3.99 -10.37
C TRP A 98 -11.99 2.73 -9.80
N ASN A 99 -13.27 2.76 -9.47
CA ASN A 99 -14.00 1.61 -8.94
C ASN A 99 -13.98 0.44 -9.93
N SER A 100 -14.24 0.68 -11.22
CA SER A 100 -14.16 -0.32 -12.28
C SER A 100 -12.75 -0.89 -12.44
N LEU A 101 -11.71 -0.06 -12.30
CA LEU A 101 -10.32 -0.52 -12.34
C LEU A 101 -10.02 -1.45 -11.16
N LEU A 102 -10.46 -1.09 -9.94
CA LEU A 102 -10.27 -1.89 -8.74
C LEU A 102 -11.01 -3.22 -8.83
N ASP A 103 -12.25 -3.23 -9.30
CA ASP A 103 -13.02 -4.45 -9.50
C ASP A 103 -12.33 -5.45 -10.42
N ARG A 104 -11.80 -4.98 -11.54
CA ARG A 104 -11.00 -5.84 -12.46
C ARG A 104 -9.76 -6.40 -11.78
N ARG A 105 -9.11 -5.61 -10.92
CA ARG A 105 -7.92 -6.04 -10.16
C ARG A 105 -8.26 -7.08 -9.10
N PHE A 106 -9.31 -6.82 -8.31
CA PHE A 106 -9.78 -7.77 -7.32
C PHE A 106 -10.22 -9.08 -7.95
N ALA A 107 -10.99 -9.05 -9.04
CA ALA A 107 -11.36 -10.24 -9.80
C ALA A 107 -10.15 -11.03 -10.32
N ARG A 108 -9.04 -10.35 -10.63
CA ARG A 108 -7.79 -11.02 -10.97
C ARG A 108 -7.15 -11.70 -9.76
N LEU A 109 -7.09 -11.01 -8.61
CA LEU A 109 -6.53 -11.56 -7.38
C LEU A 109 -7.34 -12.75 -6.85
N GLU A 110 -8.67 -12.69 -6.94
CA GLU A 110 -9.56 -13.82 -6.60
C GLU A 110 -9.25 -15.07 -7.42
N ARG A 111 -8.92 -14.91 -8.71
CA ARG A 111 -8.57 -16.05 -9.57
C ARG A 111 -7.15 -16.57 -9.39
N ARG A 112 -6.19 -15.70 -9.01
CA ARG A 112 -4.76 -16.03 -8.99
C ARG A 112 -4.18 -16.21 -7.60
N GLY A 113 -4.91 -15.81 -6.58
CA GLY A 113 -4.39 -15.62 -5.24
C GLY A 113 -3.56 -14.34 -5.12
N VAL A 114 -3.20 -14.00 -3.89
CA VAL A 114 -2.34 -12.85 -3.59
C VAL A 114 -0.92 -13.34 -3.36
N SER A 115 -0.01 -12.97 -4.24
CA SER A 115 1.42 -13.24 -4.09
C SER A 115 2.21 -11.93 -4.06
N TYR A 116 3.47 -12.03 -3.68
CA TYR A 116 4.42 -10.91 -3.75
C TYR A 116 4.41 -10.25 -5.15
N GLU A 117 4.42 -11.05 -6.22
CA GLU A 117 4.40 -10.56 -7.59
C GLU A 117 3.07 -9.91 -7.98
N GLU A 118 1.94 -10.43 -7.48
CA GLU A 118 0.64 -9.82 -7.73
C GLU A 118 0.49 -8.48 -6.99
N ILE A 119 1.07 -8.34 -5.80
CA ILE A 119 1.14 -7.06 -5.08
C ILE A 119 2.02 -6.07 -5.86
N LEU A 120 3.18 -6.49 -6.36
CA LEU A 120 4.06 -5.65 -7.18
C LEU A 120 3.43 -5.26 -8.52
N ALA A 121 2.73 -6.18 -9.19
CA ALA A 121 2.18 -5.97 -10.53
C ALA A 121 1.05 -4.95 -10.56
N ALA A 122 0.40 -4.72 -9.44
CA ALA A 122 -0.73 -3.80 -9.35
C ALA A 122 -0.31 -2.51 -8.63
N PRO A 123 -0.42 -1.33 -9.25
CA PRO A 123 -0.39 -0.10 -8.49
C PRO A 123 -1.63 -0.08 -7.56
N ALA A 124 -1.37 -0.16 -6.27
CA ALA A 124 -2.29 0.01 -5.15
C ALA A 124 -3.62 -0.78 -5.14
N PRO A 125 -3.63 -2.11 -5.06
CA PRO A 125 -4.86 -2.81 -4.66
C PRO A 125 -5.03 -2.87 -3.15
N ILE A 126 -4.00 -2.58 -2.36
CA ILE A 126 -4.04 -2.65 -0.90
C ILE A 126 -4.06 -1.24 -0.33
N TYR A 127 -5.25 -0.78 0.03
CA TYR A 127 -5.44 0.48 0.76
C TYR A 127 -5.30 0.22 2.25
N THR A 128 -4.57 1.07 2.95
CA THR A 128 -4.34 0.96 4.40
C THR A 128 -5.67 0.86 5.15
N SER A 129 -6.62 1.73 4.82
CA SER A 129 -7.97 1.73 5.42
C SER A 129 -8.84 0.51 5.09
N ALA A 130 -8.38 -0.38 4.25
CA ALA A 130 -9.06 -1.65 3.94
C ALA A 130 -8.22 -2.87 4.36
N SER A 131 -7.17 -2.68 5.14
CA SER A 131 -6.26 -3.75 5.58
C SER A 131 -6.43 -4.10 7.06
N MET A 132 -6.14 -5.37 7.37
CA MET A 132 -5.97 -5.89 8.72
C MET A 132 -4.73 -6.77 8.75
N VAL A 133 -3.89 -6.59 9.76
CA VAL A 133 -2.64 -7.34 9.91
C VAL A 133 -2.65 -8.16 11.19
N ARG A 134 -1.94 -9.26 11.17
CA ARG A 134 -1.57 -9.97 12.40
C ARG A 134 -0.49 -9.14 13.09
N ARG A 135 -0.77 -8.68 14.33
CA ARG A 135 0.12 -7.78 15.10
C ARG A 135 1.54 -8.34 15.22
N GLU A 136 1.66 -9.63 15.54
CA GLU A 136 2.95 -10.31 15.67
C GLU A 136 3.75 -10.26 14.35
N ALA A 137 3.12 -10.56 13.23
CA ALA A 137 3.76 -10.52 11.92
C ALA A 137 4.17 -9.09 11.51
N PHE A 138 3.34 -8.10 11.83
CA PHE A 138 3.68 -6.69 11.61
C PHE A 138 4.93 -6.28 12.37
N LEU A 139 5.02 -6.62 13.67
CA LEU A 139 6.16 -6.31 14.53
C LEU A 139 7.41 -7.05 14.07
N ALA A 140 7.30 -8.34 13.74
CA ALA A 140 8.40 -9.16 13.21
C ALA A 140 8.92 -8.63 11.87
N ALA A 141 8.05 -8.07 11.02
CA ALA A 141 8.43 -7.41 9.78
C ALA A 141 9.08 -6.03 10.00
N GLY A 142 9.10 -5.49 11.23
CA GLY A 142 9.66 -4.19 11.56
C GLY A 142 8.75 -2.99 11.27
N GLY A 143 7.43 -3.22 11.09
CA GLY A 143 6.45 -2.14 10.86
C GLY A 143 6.62 -1.36 9.57
N TYR A 144 6.02 -0.19 9.50
CA TYR A 144 6.21 0.76 8.40
C TYR A 144 7.61 1.38 8.47
N ASP A 145 8.28 1.50 7.33
CA ASP A 145 9.58 2.17 7.22
C ASP A 145 9.38 3.70 7.10
N ALA A 146 9.66 4.41 8.18
CA ALA A 146 9.44 5.85 8.28
C ALA A 146 10.32 6.70 7.33
N ARG A 147 11.27 6.09 6.62
CA ARG A 147 12.07 6.77 5.59
C ARG A 147 11.28 7.01 4.30
N PHE A 148 10.17 6.32 4.12
CA PHE A 148 9.31 6.46 2.95
C PHE A 148 8.15 7.41 3.24
N ASP A 149 8.10 8.54 2.55
CA ASP A 149 6.98 9.48 2.58
C ASP A 149 5.80 9.03 1.73
N ALA A 150 6.05 8.10 0.79
CA ALA A 150 5.06 7.48 -0.06
C ALA A 150 5.48 6.04 -0.36
N TYR A 151 4.50 5.16 -0.65
CA TYR A 151 4.69 3.72 -0.83
C TYR A 151 5.22 2.98 0.41
N GLU A 152 5.12 3.59 1.60
CA GLU A 152 5.42 2.95 2.89
C GLU A 152 4.55 1.71 3.11
N ASP A 153 3.32 1.75 2.61
CA ASP A 153 2.36 0.67 2.62
C ASP A 153 2.80 -0.48 1.69
N LEU A 154 3.19 -0.17 0.47
CA LEU A 154 3.69 -1.18 -0.46
C LEU A 154 4.93 -1.89 0.10
N ASP A 155 5.88 -1.16 0.67
CA ASP A 155 7.06 -1.74 1.29
C ASP A 155 6.69 -2.75 2.39
N LEU A 156 5.79 -2.36 3.29
CA LEU A 156 5.33 -3.23 4.37
C LEU A 156 4.62 -4.47 3.83
N TYR A 157 3.70 -4.30 2.88
CA TYR A 157 2.92 -5.43 2.35
C TYR A 157 3.79 -6.41 1.56
N LEU A 158 4.83 -5.94 0.89
CA LEU A 158 5.82 -6.81 0.25
C LEU A 158 6.61 -7.63 1.28
N ARG A 159 7.02 -7.02 2.39
CA ARG A 159 7.71 -7.73 3.49
C ARG A 159 6.79 -8.75 4.17
N LEU A 160 5.53 -8.39 4.39
CA LEU A 160 4.54 -9.32 4.94
C LEU A 160 4.26 -10.49 3.98
N ALA A 161 4.15 -10.23 2.66
CA ALA A 161 3.96 -11.28 1.67
C ALA A 161 5.16 -12.23 1.51
N GLN A 162 6.35 -11.81 1.95
CA GLN A 162 7.52 -12.70 2.06
C GLN A 162 7.52 -13.52 3.35
N ALA A 163 6.87 -13.00 4.40
CA ALA A 163 6.84 -13.63 5.72
C ALA A 163 5.69 -14.64 5.89
N GLY A 164 4.61 -14.52 5.11
CA GLY A 164 3.46 -15.41 5.23
C GLY A 164 2.37 -15.18 4.18
N GLU A 165 1.27 -15.88 4.34
CA GLU A 165 0.12 -15.80 3.44
C GLU A 165 -0.56 -14.43 3.53
N VAL A 166 -1.01 -13.92 2.37
CA VAL A 166 -1.85 -12.72 2.27
C VAL A 166 -3.21 -13.12 1.73
N ALA A 167 -4.25 -12.86 2.50
CA ALA A 167 -5.62 -13.22 2.16
C ALA A 167 -6.40 -12.05 1.55
N LEU A 168 -7.39 -12.36 0.72
CA LEU A 168 -8.42 -11.40 0.32
C LEU A 168 -9.62 -11.50 1.27
N THR A 169 -10.14 -10.35 1.68
CA THR A 169 -11.48 -10.29 2.29
C THR A 169 -12.51 -10.34 1.17
N PRO A 170 -13.32 -11.41 1.10
CA PRO A 170 -14.24 -11.59 -0.02
C PRO A 170 -15.45 -10.65 0.06
N GLY A 171 -16.16 -10.51 -1.07
CA GLY A 171 -17.45 -9.83 -1.17
C GLY A 171 -17.35 -8.31 -1.34
N ASP A 172 -18.33 -7.58 -0.82
CA ASP A 172 -18.49 -6.14 -0.98
C ASP A 172 -17.34 -5.31 -0.39
N PRO A 173 -17.17 -4.03 -0.79
CA PRO A 173 -16.19 -3.15 -0.20
C PRO A 173 -16.25 -3.12 1.33
N VAL A 174 -15.09 -3.02 1.97
CA VAL A 174 -14.92 -2.96 3.44
C VAL A 174 -14.67 -1.54 3.93
N ALA A 175 -14.30 -0.64 3.03
CA ALA A 175 -14.06 0.76 3.33
C ALA A 175 -14.47 1.67 2.16
N VAL A 176 -14.73 2.93 2.46
CA VAL A 176 -14.79 4.02 1.48
C VAL A 176 -13.48 4.77 1.58
N TYR A 177 -12.77 4.86 0.45
CA TYR A 177 -11.52 5.58 0.32
C TYR A 177 -11.78 6.93 -0.37
N ARG A 178 -11.37 8.02 0.27
CA ARG A 178 -11.51 9.37 -0.27
C ARG A 178 -10.26 9.76 -1.06
N LEU A 179 -10.44 9.97 -2.35
CA LEU A 179 -9.36 10.37 -3.24
C LEU A 179 -9.29 11.90 -3.32
N HIS A 180 -8.30 12.47 -2.65
CA HIS A 180 -8.02 13.91 -2.69
C HIS A 180 -7.14 14.27 -3.88
N GLY A 181 -7.23 15.52 -4.33
CA GLY A 181 -6.41 16.05 -5.43
C GLY A 181 -4.88 15.95 -5.20
N GLN A 182 -4.43 15.70 -3.98
CA GLN A 182 -3.02 15.50 -3.62
C GLN A 182 -2.45 14.13 -4.05
N ASN A 183 -3.30 13.19 -4.46
CA ASN A 183 -2.90 11.85 -4.92
C ASN A 183 -2.47 11.81 -6.41
N THR A 184 -2.27 12.97 -7.03
CA THR A 184 -1.76 13.09 -8.41
C THR A 184 -0.28 12.70 -8.49
N PRO A 185 0.20 12.19 -9.64
CA PRO A 185 1.61 11.91 -9.84
C PRO A 185 2.48 13.12 -9.50
N SER A 186 3.37 12.97 -8.54
CA SER A 186 4.23 14.01 -8.00
C SER A 186 5.65 13.48 -7.82
N PRO A 187 6.68 14.34 -7.73
CA PRO A 187 8.04 13.91 -7.43
C PRO A 187 8.11 13.01 -6.19
N ARG A 188 7.36 13.35 -5.14
CA ARG A 188 7.27 12.55 -3.90
C ARG A 188 6.86 11.10 -4.16
N LEU A 189 5.83 10.86 -5.01
CA LEU A 189 5.40 9.50 -5.34
C LEU A 189 6.47 8.75 -6.13
N TYR A 190 7.15 9.41 -7.07
CA TYR A 190 8.23 8.77 -7.83
C TYR A 190 9.46 8.48 -6.98
N GLU A 191 9.81 9.34 -6.02
CA GLU A 191 10.89 9.10 -5.05
C GLU A 191 10.57 7.91 -4.15
N GLY A 192 9.35 7.85 -3.60
CA GLY A 192 8.89 6.71 -2.82
C GLY A 192 8.91 5.40 -3.62
N ALA A 193 8.38 5.41 -4.86
CA ALA A 193 8.40 4.25 -5.73
C ALA A 193 9.83 3.80 -6.05
N LEU A 194 10.76 4.74 -6.27
CA LEU A 194 12.18 4.43 -6.50
C LEU A 194 12.83 3.83 -5.26
N GLY A 195 12.62 4.43 -4.09
CA GLY A 195 13.18 3.97 -2.82
C GLY A 195 12.74 2.54 -2.48
N VAL A 196 11.45 2.26 -2.56
CA VAL A 196 10.91 0.90 -2.34
C VAL A 196 11.47 -0.09 -3.36
N THR A 197 11.55 0.32 -4.62
CA THR A 197 12.12 -0.53 -5.68
C THR A 197 13.58 -0.87 -5.39
N GLU A 198 14.40 0.11 -5.04
CA GLU A 198 15.82 -0.10 -4.74
C GLU A 198 16.05 -0.95 -3.49
N LYS A 199 15.16 -0.86 -2.50
CA LYS A 199 15.18 -1.71 -1.30
C LYS A 199 14.91 -3.19 -1.62
N HIS A 200 13.93 -3.46 -2.50
CA HIS A 200 13.50 -4.84 -2.79
C HIS A 200 14.24 -5.50 -3.97
N LEU A 201 14.84 -4.71 -4.86
CA LEU A 201 15.49 -5.22 -6.08
C LEU A 201 16.62 -6.21 -5.83
N PRO A 202 17.52 -6.03 -4.81
CA PRO A 202 18.65 -6.93 -4.59
C PRO A 202 18.27 -8.36 -4.24
N THR A 203 17.11 -8.58 -3.64
CA THR A 203 16.63 -9.90 -3.19
C THR A 203 15.59 -10.52 -4.12
N ALA A 204 15.12 -9.76 -5.10
CA ALA A 204 14.08 -10.20 -6.02
C ALA A 204 14.63 -11.09 -7.13
N ALA A 205 13.85 -12.09 -7.54
CA ALA A 205 14.17 -12.99 -8.64
C ALA A 205 13.00 -13.14 -9.63
N GLY A 206 13.26 -13.68 -10.79
CA GLY A 206 12.24 -14.06 -11.75
C GLY A 206 11.30 -12.91 -12.17
N ARG A 207 9.99 -13.11 -12.00
CA ARG A 207 8.97 -12.13 -12.35
C ARG A 207 9.03 -10.89 -11.46
N ALA A 208 9.27 -11.06 -10.17
CA ALA A 208 9.39 -9.95 -9.22
C ALA A 208 10.53 -9.01 -9.61
N HIS A 209 11.70 -9.55 -9.94
CA HIS A 209 12.84 -8.78 -10.41
C HIS A 209 12.50 -7.92 -11.65
N ARG A 210 11.82 -8.52 -12.65
CA ARG A 210 11.39 -7.77 -13.85
C ARG A 210 10.43 -6.63 -13.51
N LEU A 211 9.43 -6.88 -12.66
CA LEU A 211 8.46 -5.87 -12.25
C LEU A 211 9.12 -4.69 -11.51
N LEU A 212 10.13 -4.97 -10.69
CA LEU A 212 10.91 -3.94 -10.00
C LEU A 212 11.77 -3.15 -10.97
N LEU A 213 12.39 -3.79 -11.97
CA LEU A 213 13.14 -3.07 -13.01
C LEU A 213 12.24 -2.12 -13.83
N GLU A 214 11.04 -2.55 -14.20
CA GLU A 214 10.05 -1.70 -14.87
C GLU A 214 9.64 -0.52 -13.99
N ARG A 215 9.34 -0.77 -12.73
CA ARG A 215 8.95 0.26 -11.75
C ARG A 215 10.08 1.26 -11.51
N ARG A 216 11.33 0.78 -11.41
CA ARG A 216 12.52 1.64 -11.30
C ARG A 216 12.63 2.60 -12.49
N LEU A 217 12.44 2.06 -13.69
CA LEU A 217 12.52 2.86 -14.92
C LEU A 217 11.41 3.91 -14.98
N ASP A 218 10.18 3.55 -14.60
CA ASP A 218 9.05 4.49 -14.55
C ASP A 218 9.27 5.59 -13.50
N ALA A 219 9.81 5.25 -12.33
CA ALA A 219 10.12 6.21 -11.28
C ALA A 219 11.21 7.20 -11.71
N LEU A 220 12.33 6.70 -12.24
CA LEU A 220 13.42 7.55 -12.76
C LEU A 220 12.94 8.46 -13.89
N TRP A 221 12.08 7.95 -14.75
CA TRP A 221 11.47 8.75 -15.83
C TRP A 221 10.56 9.85 -15.27
N GLY A 222 9.70 9.52 -14.29
CA GLY A 222 8.81 10.48 -13.64
C GLY A 222 9.57 11.59 -12.90
N LEU A 223 10.77 11.29 -12.39
CA LEU A 223 11.68 12.26 -11.76
C LEU A 223 12.48 13.09 -12.76
N GLY A 224 12.33 12.87 -14.08
CA GLY A 224 13.16 13.55 -15.09
C GLY A 224 14.62 13.09 -15.09
N ARG A 225 14.98 12.03 -14.36
CA ARG A 225 16.34 11.48 -14.26
C ARG A 225 16.67 10.59 -15.47
N TYR A 226 16.57 11.16 -16.67
CA TYR A 226 16.67 10.41 -17.94
C TYR A 226 18.01 9.71 -18.14
N GLY A 227 19.11 10.32 -17.67
CA GLY A 227 20.45 9.71 -17.70
C GLY A 227 20.53 8.43 -16.85
N ASP A 228 19.94 8.45 -15.65
CA ASP A 228 19.84 7.29 -14.77
C ASP A 228 18.88 6.25 -15.34
N ALA A 229 17.75 6.67 -15.87
CA ALA A 229 16.79 5.81 -16.54
C ALA A 229 17.42 5.05 -17.71
N ARG A 230 18.23 5.74 -18.54
CA ARG A 230 18.97 5.10 -19.63
C ARG A 230 19.96 4.05 -19.13
N ARG A 231 20.77 4.39 -18.09
CA ARG A 231 21.71 3.42 -17.50
C ARG A 231 21.00 2.21 -16.92
N ALA A 232 19.91 2.45 -16.19
CA ALA A 232 19.09 1.38 -15.60
C ALA A 232 18.46 0.48 -16.69
N ALA A 233 17.92 1.07 -17.75
CA ALA A 233 17.31 0.32 -18.84
C ALA A 233 18.32 -0.52 -19.63
N LEU A 234 19.52 0.01 -19.90
CA LEU A 234 20.58 -0.75 -20.56
C LEU A 234 21.04 -1.94 -19.72
N ARG A 235 21.23 -1.77 -18.41
CA ARG A 235 21.55 -2.87 -17.50
C ARG A 235 20.43 -3.90 -17.49
N ALA A 236 19.19 -3.45 -17.33
CA ALA A 236 18.03 -4.33 -17.30
C ALA A 236 17.86 -5.13 -18.61
N ALA A 237 18.16 -4.53 -19.76
CA ALA A 237 18.12 -5.21 -21.05
C ALA A 237 19.19 -6.33 -21.15
N VAL A 238 20.34 -6.16 -20.51
CA VAL A 238 21.38 -7.20 -20.45
C VAL A 238 20.96 -8.31 -19.46
N GLU A 239 20.48 -7.95 -18.27
CA GLU A 239 20.09 -8.90 -17.24
C GLU A 239 18.81 -9.67 -17.59
N GLN A 240 17.88 -9.02 -18.30
CA GLN A 240 16.55 -9.52 -18.64
C GLN A 240 16.19 -9.16 -20.09
N PRO A 241 16.76 -9.82 -21.10
CA PRO A 241 16.54 -9.47 -22.53
C PRO A 241 15.07 -9.46 -22.97
N LEU A 242 14.22 -10.24 -22.31
CA LEU A 242 12.77 -10.27 -22.58
C LEU A 242 12.08 -8.92 -22.31
N LEU A 243 12.67 -8.04 -21.52
CA LEU A 243 12.14 -6.68 -21.28
C LEU A 243 12.14 -5.83 -22.55
N LEU A 244 13.05 -6.07 -23.50
CA LEU A 244 13.08 -5.36 -24.78
C LEU A 244 11.81 -5.57 -25.60
N GLY A 245 11.14 -6.71 -25.43
CA GLY A 245 9.84 -6.99 -26.04
C GLY A 245 8.66 -6.33 -25.33
N HIS A 246 8.86 -5.76 -24.15
CA HIS A 246 7.77 -5.12 -23.39
C HIS A 246 7.56 -3.67 -23.89
N PRO A 247 6.37 -3.30 -24.41
CA PRO A 247 6.16 -2.01 -25.08
C PRO A 247 6.49 -0.78 -24.21
N ARG A 248 6.13 -0.83 -22.91
CA ARG A 248 6.40 0.27 -21.98
C ARG A 248 7.90 0.43 -21.75
N PHE A 249 8.61 -0.66 -21.53
CA PHE A 249 10.05 -0.66 -21.33
C PHE A 249 10.79 -0.12 -22.55
N ALA A 250 10.47 -0.65 -23.75
CA ALA A 250 11.05 -0.21 -25.02
C ALA A 250 10.80 1.30 -25.27
N LYS A 251 9.58 1.80 -25.00
CA LYS A 251 9.23 3.22 -25.12
C LYS A 251 10.06 4.09 -24.17
N ARG A 252 10.24 3.68 -22.90
CA ARG A 252 11.04 4.41 -21.92
C ARG A 252 12.53 4.40 -22.27
N LEU A 253 13.06 3.25 -22.70
CA LEU A 253 14.42 3.15 -23.16
C LEU A 253 14.68 4.09 -24.35
N ALA A 254 13.89 4.00 -25.42
CA ALA A 254 14.03 4.85 -26.59
C ALA A 254 13.91 6.35 -26.23
N GLY A 255 12.89 6.72 -25.44
CA GLY A 255 12.69 8.10 -25.03
C GLY A 255 13.81 8.65 -24.15
N SER A 256 14.55 7.83 -23.41
CA SER A 256 15.68 8.26 -22.57
C SER A 256 16.92 8.70 -23.38
N PHE A 257 16.97 8.40 -24.67
CA PHE A 257 18.00 8.88 -25.59
C PHE A 257 17.64 10.23 -26.23
N VAL A 258 16.36 10.59 -26.27
CA VAL A 258 15.87 11.82 -26.92
C VAL A 258 15.81 12.98 -25.93
N ARG A 259 15.58 12.69 -24.66
CA ARG A 259 15.51 13.69 -23.59
C ARG A 259 16.86 13.81 -22.89
N ARG A 260 17.35 15.04 -22.79
CA ARG A 260 18.61 15.40 -22.11
C ARG A 260 18.32 15.96 -20.72
#